data_79fa54fd481a6d9edc8f4ddc3ecc9fd2
#
_entry.id   79fa54fd481a6d9edc8f4ddc3ecc9fd2
#
_cell.length_a   1.000
_cell.length_b   1.000
_cell.length_c   1.000
_cell.angle_alpha   90.00
_cell.angle_beta   90.00
_cell.angle_gamma   90.00
#
_symmetry.space_group_name_H-M   'P 1'
#
loop_
_entity.id
_entity.type
_entity.pdbx_description
1 polymer ?
#
loop_
_entity_poly.entity_id
_entity_poly.type
_entity_poly.pdbx_seq_one_letter_code
_entity_poly.pdbx_strand_id
1 'polypeptide(L)'
;MSWPITQHAGVLRTEVFDGLLKACLLCRGKTVDAEKINNYILEIGILTANVRADSNQVDAWRDYQQILSEFGLIYSTRINKLLTLTPIAMAYLNNVLSYPELITLQLLRYQYPNGHKSQLSPSLIKSYGANFNFESFTAFQTYHKIQLRPAVLIWKILYKLWECGEHPILSLDEMQSYVVRCTGMSDCFDCAKWIIDSRHGDVYLTPMVRARRNMADWIKLLSQTLLFSTNEDYNTIALSSYSIKERDSVNFVCDRLSEPHSFWSYKEGNYKENWFDFYGNYEENIAYILKESV
;
A
#
# COMPACT_ATOMS: atom_id res chain seq x y z
N MET A 1 -6.16 6.07 -15.19
CA MET A 1 -4.89 5.77 -14.50
C MET A 1 -5.14 4.64 -13.51
N SER A 2 -4.15 3.84 -13.17
CA SER A 2 -4.31 2.82 -12.13
C SER A 2 -3.34 3.12 -10.99
N TRP A 3 -3.75 2.87 -9.76
CA TRP A 3 -2.88 2.91 -8.59
C TRP A 3 -2.30 1.51 -8.39
N PRO A 4 -1.13 1.21 -8.97
CA PRO A 4 -0.57 -0.12 -8.92
C PRO A 4 -0.09 -0.46 -7.51
N ILE A 5 -0.46 -1.65 -7.04
CA ILE A 5 0.05 -2.22 -5.80
C ILE A 5 0.45 -3.67 -6.06
N THR A 6 1.28 -4.24 -5.20
CA THR A 6 1.71 -5.63 -5.35
C THR A 6 0.51 -6.57 -5.37
N GLN A 7 0.54 -7.52 -6.29
CA GLN A 7 -0.58 -8.40 -6.66
C GLN A 7 -0.95 -9.45 -5.59
N HIS A 8 -0.35 -9.41 -4.43
CA HIS A 8 -0.52 -10.42 -3.37
C HIS A 8 -1.18 -9.86 -2.10
N ALA A 9 -2.02 -8.83 -2.26
CA ALA A 9 -2.74 -8.23 -1.13
C ALA A 9 -3.55 -9.23 -0.29
N GLY A 10 -4.01 -10.34 -0.88
CA GLY A 10 -4.68 -11.43 -0.17
C GLY A 10 -3.77 -12.22 0.79
N VAL A 11 -2.46 -12.03 0.71
CA VAL A 11 -1.45 -12.64 1.59
C VAL A 11 -1.18 -11.80 2.83
N LEU A 12 -1.63 -10.55 2.84
CA LEU A 12 -1.46 -9.63 3.96
C LEU A 12 -2.45 -9.94 5.08
N ARG A 13 -2.28 -11.09 5.70
CA ARG A 13 -2.92 -11.48 6.95
C ARG A 13 -1.86 -11.50 8.05
N THR A 14 -2.25 -11.20 9.27
CA THR A 14 -1.33 -11.08 10.41
C THR A 14 -0.37 -12.26 10.51
N GLU A 15 -0.89 -13.48 10.42
CA GLU A 15 -0.10 -14.71 10.59
C GLU A 15 0.94 -14.88 9.48
N VAL A 16 0.54 -14.57 8.24
CA VAL A 16 1.41 -14.67 7.05
C VAL A 16 2.52 -13.64 7.14
N PHE A 17 2.14 -12.41 7.48
CA PHE A 17 3.07 -11.30 7.54
C PHE A 17 4.10 -11.46 8.67
N ASP A 18 3.63 -11.84 9.86
CA ASP A 18 4.46 -12.15 11.01
C ASP A 18 5.45 -13.27 10.70
N GLY A 19 4.97 -14.37 10.12
CA GLY A 19 5.81 -15.48 9.74
C GLY A 19 6.83 -15.14 8.66
N LEU A 20 6.46 -14.31 7.65
CA LEU A 20 7.39 -13.83 6.64
C LEU A 20 8.51 -12.97 7.25
N LEU A 21 8.17 -12.06 8.16
CA LEU A 21 9.16 -11.23 8.84
C LEU A 21 10.07 -12.05 9.75
N LYS A 22 9.51 -13.02 10.49
CA LYS A 22 10.30 -13.97 11.29
C LYS A 22 11.22 -14.83 10.42
N ALA A 23 10.75 -15.28 9.25
CA ALA A 23 11.58 -15.99 8.30
C ALA A 23 12.79 -15.15 7.83
N CYS A 24 12.60 -13.84 7.66
CA CYS A 24 13.69 -12.94 7.30
C CYS A 24 14.82 -12.88 8.35
N LEU A 25 14.52 -13.10 9.64
CA LEU A 25 15.53 -13.15 10.70
C LEU A 25 16.56 -14.26 10.48
N LEU A 26 16.16 -15.37 9.83
CA LEU A 26 17.05 -16.51 9.55
C LEU A 26 18.24 -16.14 8.65
N CYS A 27 18.05 -15.12 7.81
CA CYS A 27 19.06 -14.66 6.85
C CYS A 27 19.50 -13.21 7.09
N ARG A 28 19.12 -12.60 8.23
CA ARG A 28 19.45 -11.20 8.53
C ARG A 28 20.95 -10.93 8.43
N GLY A 29 21.32 -9.93 7.63
CA GLY A 29 22.72 -9.54 7.39
C GLY A 29 23.52 -10.53 6.55
N LYS A 30 22.86 -11.52 5.94
CA LYS A 30 23.46 -12.52 5.07
C LYS A 30 22.83 -12.49 3.70
N THR A 31 23.45 -13.15 2.73
CA THR A 31 22.83 -13.42 1.43
C THR A 31 21.54 -14.19 1.65
N VAL A 32 20.50 -13.84 0.88
CA VAL A 32 19.21 -14.49 0.94
C VAL A 32 19.35 -15.97 0.56
N ASP A 33 18.94 -16.83 1.47
CA ASP A 33 18.77 -18.26 1.25
C ASP A 33 17.26 -18.53 1.09
N ALA A 34 16.81 -18.53 -0.16
CA ALA A 34 15.39 -18.69 -0.48
C ALA A 34 14.85 -20.06 -0.08
N GLU A 35 15.66 -21.11 -0.17
CA GLU A 35 15.26 -22.47 0.23
C GLU A 35 15.02 -22.54 1.73
N LYS A 36 15.93 -22.02 2.53
CA LYS A 36 15.81 -21.95 3.99
C LYS A 36 14.57 -21.17 4.43
N ILE A 37 14.30 -20.03 3.79
CA ILE A 37 13.13 -19.22 4.07
C ILE A 37 11.84 -19.97 3.71
N ASN A 38 11.78 -20.60 2.53
CA ASN A 38 10.62 -21.37 2.09
C ASN A 38 10.34 -22.56 3.02
N ASN A 39 11.37 -23.31 3.42
CA ASN A 39 11.23 -24.43 4.34
C ASN A 39 10.65 -23.98 5.68
N TYR A 40 11.13 -22.88 6.23
CA TYR A 40 10.56 -22.31 7.46
C TYR A 40 9.09 -21.90 7.29
N ILE A 41 8.74 -21.25 6.18
CA ILE A 41 7.37 -20.82 5.91
C ILE A 41 6.41 -22.01 5.75
N LEU A 42 6.90 -23.11 5.15
CA LEU A 42 6.15 -24.36 5.04
C LEU A 42 5.97 -25.02 6.43
N GLU A 43 7.02 -25.07 7.24
CA GLU A 43 7.02 -25.66 8.58
C GLU A 43 6.02 -24.97 9.51
N ILE A 44 5.94 -23.65 9.47
CA ILE A 44 4.97 -22.88 10.27
C ILE A 44 3.57 -22.81 9.65
N GLY A 45 3.35 -23.49 8.51
CA GLY A 45 2.02 -23.66 7.90
C GLY A 45 1.48 -22.43 7.13
N ILE A 46 2.32 -21.44 6.84
CA ILE A 46 1.92 -20.24 6.09
C ILE A 46 1.71 -20.55 4.60
N LEU A 47 2.55 -21.42 4.04
CA LEU A 47 2.37 -21.98 2.71
C LEU A 47 1.78 -23.38 2.84
N THR A 48 0.77 -23.68 2.03
CA THR A 48 0.33 -25.05 1.85
C THR A 48 1.14 -25.68 0.71
N ALA A 49 1.53 -26.94 0.87
CA ALA A 49 2.31 -27.71 -0.12
C ALA A 49 1.65 -27.77 -1.52
N ASN A 50 0.35 -27.45 -1.60
CA ASN A 50 -0.45 -27.52 -2.83
C ASN A 50 -0.48 -26.22 -3.65
N VAL A 51 0.22 -25.16 -3.25
CA VAL A 51 0.07 -23.86 -3.91
C VAL A 51 0.67 -23.85 -5.31
N ARG A 52 1.65 -24.69 -5.63
CA ARG A 52 2.15 -24.93 -6.99
C ARG A 52 2.99 -26.22 -7.05
N ALA A 53 2.37 -27.33 -7.36
CA ALA A 53 3.07 -28.61 -7.57
C ALA A 53 4.15 -28.56 -8.67
N ASP A 54 4.06 -27.59 -9.58
CA ASP A 54 4.93 -27.47 -10.76
C ASP A 54 5.90 -26.26 -10.71
N SER A 55 5.93 -25.47 -9.64
CA SER A 55 6.84 -24.32 -9.55
C SER A 55 7.90 -24.54 -8.48
N ASN A 56 9.14 -24.21 -8.86
CA ASN A 56 10.28 -24.17 -7.97
C ASN A 56 9.93 -23.32 -6.72
N GLN A 57 10.05 -23.90 -5.52
CA GLN A 57 9.75 -23.21 -4.23
C GLN A 57 10.46 -21.85 -4.09
N VAL A 58 11.57 -21.67 -4.78
CA VAL A 58 12.35 -20.42 -4.88
C VAL A 58 11.50 -19.26 -5.42
N ASP A 59 10.48 -19.53 -6.26
CA ASP A 59 9.62 -18.50 -6.83
C ASP A 59 8.66 -17.89 -5.80
N ALA A 60 8.24 -18.63 -4.79
CA ALA A 60 7.36 -18.12 -3.74
C ALA A 60 8.03 -17.02 -2.91
N TRP A 61 9.29 -17.22 -2.51
CA TRP A 61 10.04 -16.19 -1.80
C TRP A 61 10.20 -14.90 -2.64
N ARG A 62 10.44 -15.05 -3.95
CA ARG A 62 10.53 -13.90 -4.85
C ARG A 62 9.27 -13.03 -4.83
N ASP A 63 8.10 -13.64 -4.77
CA ASP A 63 6.83 -12.93 -4.71
C ASP A 63 6.60 -12.31 -3.33
N TYR A 64 6.89 -13.02 -2.25
CA TYR A 64 6.75 -12.52 -0.89
C TYR A 64 7.72 -11.39 -0.55
N GLN A 65 8.97 -11.47 -1.01
CA GLN A 65 9.93 -10.37 -0.79
C GLN A 65 9.47 -9.06 -1.44
N GLN A 66 8.71 -9.13 -2.55
CA GLN A 66 8.16 -7.94 -3.18
C GLN A 66 7.16 -7.22 -2.26
N ILE A 67 6.29 -7.97 -1.58
CA ILE A 67 5.34 -7.40 -0.62
C ILE A 67 6.09 -6.72 0.51
N LEU A 68 7.04 -7.41 1.14
CA LEU A 68 7.81 -6.86 2.24
C LEU A 68 8.60 -5.61 1.84
N SER A 69 9.20 -5.62 0.64
CA SER A 69 9.90 -4.46 0.09
C SER A 69 8.95 -3.30 -0.24
N GLU A 70 7.78 -3.59 -0.82
CA GLU A 70 6.79 -2.56 -1.15
C GLU A 70 6.23 -1.87 0.09
N PHE A 71 6.15 -2.62 1.20
CA PHE A 71 5.77 -2.08 2.51
C PHE A 71 6.95 -1.51 3.31
N GLY A 72 8.14 -1.42 2.72
CA GLY A 72 9.30 -0.82 3.36
C GLY A 72 9.83 -1.59 4.56
N LEU A 73 9.60 -2.91 4.64
CA LEU A 73 9.99 -3.74 5.77
C LEU A 73 11.34 -4.44 5.57
N ILE A 74 11.71 -4.65 4.34
CA ILE A 74 13.05 -5.07 3.95
C ILE A 74 13.57 -4.16 2.85
N TYR A 75 14.88 -3.93 2.81
CA TYR A 75 15.51 -3.35 1.63
C TYR A 75 15.38 -4.30 0.46
N SER A 76 15.11 -3.74 -0.71
CA SER A 76 15.09 -4.55 -1.93
C SER A 76 16.42 -5.27 -2.13
N THR A 77 16.39 -6.56 -2.36
CA THR A 77 17.60 -7.37 -2.66
C THR A 77 18.29 -6.95 -3.96
N ARG A 78 17.64 -6.10 -4.77
CA ARG A 78 18.26 -5.46 -5.95
C ARG A 78 19.18 -4.31 -5.57
N ILE A 79 18.98 -3.70 -4.41
CA ILE A 79 19.82 -2.61 -3.87
C ILE A 79 20.92 -3.21 -3.00
N ASN A 80 20.52 -4.03 -2.04
CA ASN A 80 21.42 -4.70 -1.12
C ASN A 80 21.30 -6.22 -1.29
N LYS A 81 22.41 -6.91 -1.62
CA LYS A 81 22.43 -8.37 -1.77
C LYS A 81 22.20 -9.10 -0.45
N LEU A 82 22.39 -8.42 0.67
CA LEU A 82 22.14 -8.96 2.01
C LEU A 82 20.70 -8.68 2.42
N LEU A 83 20.08 -9.64 3.09
CA LEU A 83 18.75 -9.44 3.67
C LEU A 83 18.82 -8.45 4.82
N THR A 84 18.27 -7.27 4.62
CA THR A 84 18.29 -6.18 5.59
C THR A 84 16.86 -5.82 5.99
N LEU A 85 16.54 -6.03 7.27
CA LEU A 85 15.29 -5.55 7.88
C LEU A 85 15.40 -4.07 8.17
N THR A 86 14.33 -3.34 7.91
CA THR A 86 14.26 -1.90 8.19
C THR A 86 13.96 -1.61 9.66
N PRO A 87 14.21 -0.38 10.15
CA PRO A 87 13.88 0.00 11.53
C PRO A 87 12.42 -0.26 11.92
N ILE A 88 11.46 0.02 11.03
CA ILE A 88 10.04 -0.22 11.33
C ILE A 88 9.70 -1.72 11.41
N ALA A 89 10.32 -2.56 10.58
CA ALA A 89 10.17 -4.00 10.68
C ALA A 89 10.73 -4.53 12.01
N MET A 90 11.84 -3.98 12.47
CA MET A 90 12.43 -4.32 13.75
C MET A 90 11.56 -3.84 14.92
N ALA A 91 10.92 -2.66 14.83
CA ALA A 91 9.97 -2.19 15.83
C ALA A 91 8.80 -3.16 15.99
N TYR A 92 8.25 -3.67 14.88
CA TYR A 92 7.22 -4.72 14.89
C TYR A 92 7.72 -6.01 15.54
N LEU A 93 8.85 -6.55 15.08
CA LEU A 93 9.43 -7.79 15.59
C LEU A 93 9.81 -7.74 17.08
N ASN A 94 10.07 -6.55 17.59
CA ASN A 94 10.32 -6.29 19.01
C ASN A 94 9.05 -5.96 19.81
N ASN A 95 7.86 -6.14 19.24
CA ASN A 95 6.56 -5.85 19.85
C ASN A 95 6.37 -4.37 20.28
N VAL A 96 7.06 -3.44 19.65
CA VAL A 96 6.82 -2.00 19.79
C VAL A 96 5.56 -1.57 19.07
N LEU A 97 5.27 -2.22 17.94
CA LEU A 97 4.07 -2.04 17.13
C LEU A 97 3.29 -3.35 17.04
N SER A 98 1.96 -3.26 17.11
CA SER A 98 1.08 -4.34 16.68
C SER A 98 0.98 -4.39 15.14
N TYR A 99 0.43 -5.48 14.60
CA TYR A 99 0.22 -5.60 13.15
C TYR A 99 -0.69 -4.50 12.57
N PRO A 100 -1.86 -4.19 13.15
CA PRO A 100 -2.70 -3.11 12.63
C PRO A 100 -2.02 -1.74 12.69
N GLU A 101 -1.24 -1.45 13.74
CA GLU A 101 -0.45 -0.21 13.84
C GLU A 101 0.61 -0.14 12.74
N LEU A 102 1.37 -1.23 12.53
CA LEU A 102 2.38 -1.31 11.48
C LEU A 102 1.77 -1.04 10.10
N ILE A 103 0.69 -1.74 9.75
CA ILE A 103 0.05 -1.58 8.44
C ILE A 103 -0.57 -0.19 8.30
N THR A 104 -1.16 0.36 9.36
CA THR A 104 -1.69 1.73 9.35
C THR A 104 -0.60 2.74 9.05
N LEU A 105 0.53 2.67 9.76
CA LEU A 105 1.67 3.57 9.54
C LEU A 105 2.22 3.47 8.13
N GLN A 106 2.42 2.24 7.65
CA GLN A 106 2.99 2.03 6.32
C GLN A 106 2.04 2.45 5.21
N LEU A 107 0.75 2.22 5.33
CA LEU A 107 -0.22 2.67 4.32
C LEU A 107 -0.45 4.17 4.33
N LEU A 108 -0.45 4.83 5.48
CA LEU A 108 -0.52 6.29 5.56
C LEU A 108 0.70 6.96 4.91
N ARG A 109 1.88 6.33 5.01
CA ARG A 109 3.12 6.84 4.42
C ARG A 109 3.33 6.40 2.97
N TYR A 110 2.62 5.38 2.51
CA TYR A 110 2.70 4.92 1.13
C TYR A 110 2.27 6.02 0.16
N GLN A 111 3.07 6.25 -0.87
CA GLN A 111 2.83 7.33 -1.81
C GLN A 111 3.09 6.93 -3.27
N TYR A 112 2.60 7.74 -4.17
CA TYR A 112 2.98 7.76 -5.57
C TYR A 112 3.58 9.14 -5.89
N PRO A 113 4.72 9.19 -6.62
CA PRO A 113 5.56 8.06 -7.01
C PRO A 113 6.24 7.37 -5.81
N ASN A 114 6.68 6.11 -5.98
CA ASN A 114 7.46 5.39 -4.98
C ASN A 114 8.68 4.68 -5.60
N GLY A 115 9.67 4.34 -4.76
CA GLY A 115 10.91 3.73 -5.22
C GLY A 115 10.80 2.22 -5.53
N HIS A 116 9.76 1.55 -5.03
CA HIS A 116 9.61 0.11 -5.24
C HIS A 116 9.17 -0.22 -6.68
N LYS A 117 8.15 0.47 -7.19
CA LYS A 117 7.59 0.27 -8.54
C LYS A 117 8.40 0.96 -9.64
N SER A 118 9.71 0.90 -9.54
CA SER A 118 10.62 1.60 -10.46
C SER A 118 10.83 0.90 -11.79
N GLN A 119 10.49 -0.39 -11.91
CA GLN A 119 10.68 -1.13 -13.15
C GLN A 119 9.38 -1.80 -13.58
N LEU A 120 9.14 -1.78 -14.89
CA LEU A 120 8.04 -2.47 -15.53
C LEU A 120 8.56 -3.70 -16.27
N SER A 121 7.84 -4.82 -16.19
CA SER A 121 8.13 -5.97 -17.05
C SER A 121 7.70 -5.67 -18.50
N PRO A 122 8.38 -6.25 -19.51
CA PRO A 122 7.97 -6.09 -20.90
C PRO A 122 6.50 -6.47 -21.17
N SER A 123 6.01 -7.50 -20.48
CA SER A 123 4.60 -7.93 -20.59
C SER A 123 3.64 -6.88 -20.05
N LEU A 124 4.00 -6.21 -18.95
CA LEU A 124 3.20 -5.16 -18.36
C LEU A 124 3.20 -3.90 -19.24
N ILE A 125 4.36 -3.52 -19.77
CA ILE A 125 4.46 -2.41 -20.75
C ILE A 125 3.53 -2.67 -21.94
N LYS A 126 3.58 -3.88 -22.49
CA LYS A 126 2.71 -4.28 -23.62
C LYS A 126 1.22 -4.19 -23.27
N SER A 127 0.84 -4.45 -22.01
CA SER A 127 -0.55 -4.36 -21.56
C SER A 127 -1.11 -2.94 -21.53
N TYR A 128 -0.26 -1.92 -21.46
CA TYR A 128 -0.65 -0.50 -21.50
C TYR A 128 -0.87 0.03 -22.93
N GLY A 129 -0.45 -0.74 -23.94
CA GLY A 129 -0.64 -0.42 -25.35
C GLY A 129 0.58 0.25 -26.01
N ALA A 130 0.51 0.40 -27.33
CA ALA A 130 1.64 0.85 -28.16
C ALA A 130 2.16 2.28 -27.83
N ASN A 131 1.33 3.10 -27.21
CA ASN A 131 1.69 4.47 -26.85
C ASN A 131 2.35 4.61 -25.45
N PHE A 132 2.48 3.50 -24.72
CA PHE A 132 3.15 3.53 -23.42
C PHE A 132 4.66 3.38 -23.64
N ASN A 133 5.38 4.49 -23.50
CA ASN A 133 6.82 4.58 -23.75
C ASN A 133 7.64 4.86 -22.48
N PHE A 134 7.10 4.57 -21.29
CA PHE A 134 7.80 4.78 -20.04
C PHE A 134 8.56 3.53 -19.60
N GLU A 135 9.77 3.73 -19.09
CA GLU A 135 10.63 2.66 -18.57
C GLU A 135 10.19 2.14 -17.19
N SER A 136 9.40 2.94 -16.46
CA SER A 136 8.96 2.59 -15.12
C SER A 136 7.64 3.27 -14.75
N PHE A 137 6.95 2.72 -13.74
CA PHE A 137 5.78 3.40 -13.16
C PHE A 137 6.14 4.74 -12.55
N THR A 138 7.29 4.84 -11.90
CA THR A 138 7.76 6.10 -11.31
C THR A 138 7.95 7.17 -12.40
N ALA A 139 8.54 6.81 -13.54
CA ALA A 139 8.68 7.72 -14.68
C ALA A 139 7.32 8.17 -15.21
N PHE A 140 6.40 7.24 -15.40
CA PHE A 140 5.02 7.51 -15.82
C PHE A 140 4.31 8.45 -14.85
N GLN A 141 4.35 8.15 -13.56
CA GLN A 141 3.69 8.94 -12.53
C GLN A 141 4.28 10.36 -12.45
N THR A 142 5.61 10.49 -12.52
CA THR A 142 6.28 11.78 -12.53
C THR A 142 5.89 12.62 -13.74
N TYR A 143 5.87 12.02 -14.92
CA TYR A 143 5.46 12.69 -16.15
C TYR A 143 4.02 13.23 -16.09
N HIS A 144 3.11 12.40 -15.55
CA HIS A 144 1.69 12.76 -15.40
C HIS A 144 1.40 13.54 -14.10
N LYS A 145 2.43 13.96 -13.38
CA LYS A 145 2.32 14.72 -12.12
C LYS A 145 1.44 14.01 -11.08
N ILE A 146 1.47 12.68 -11.05
CA ILE A 146 0.76 11.91 -10.04
C ILE A 146 1.56 12.00 -8.75
N GLN A 147 0.99 12.67 -7.75
CA GLN A 147 1.66 12.92 -6.48
C GLN A 147 0.62 12.87 -5.36
N LEU A 148 0.44 11.67 -4.79
CA LEU A 148 -0.58 11.44 -3.76
C LEU A 148 -0.21 10.29 -2.82
N ARG A 149 -0.88 10.27 -1.66
CA ARG A 149 -0.86 9.17 -0.69
C ARG A 149 -2.24 8.49 -0.68
N PRO A 150 -2.38 7.29 -1.25
CA PRO A 150 -3.68 6.66 -1.47
C PRO A 150 -4.53 6.53 -0.21
N ALA A 151 -3.97 6.03 0.90
CA ALA A 151 -4.72 5.84 2.15
C ALA A 151 -5.19 7.18 2.74
N VAL A 152 -4.33 8.18 2.75
CA VAL A 152 -4.67 9.54 3.23
C VAL A 152 -5.74 10.16 2.35
N LEU A 153 -5.63 10.04 1.02
CA LEU A 153 -6.62 10.57 0.09
C LEU A 153 -8.00 9.90 0.29
N ILE A 154 -8.04 8.57 0.38
CA ILE A 154 -9.29 7.83 0.59
C ILE A 154 -9.92 8.22 1.94
N TRP A 155 -9.11 8.32 2.99
CA TRP A 155 -9.60 8.78 4.28
C TRP A 155 -10.23 10.17 4.20
N LYS A 156 -9.56 11.13 3.56
CA LYS A 156 -10.07 12.50 3.37
C LYS A 156 -11.35 12.54 2.53
N ILE A 157 -11.46 11.72 1.49
CA ILE A 157 -12.69 11.61 0.70
C ILE A 157 -13.84 11.11 1.58
N LEU A 158 -13.63 10.01 2.33
CA LEU A 158 -14.64 9.46 3.24
C LEU A 158 -15.02 10.46 4.33
N TYR A 159 -14.05 11.14 4.92
CA TYR A 159 -14.29 12.17 5.91
C TYR A 159 -15.12 13.33 5.33
N LYS A 160 -14.81 13.74 4.09
CA LYS A 160 -15.58 14.79 3.41
C LYS A 160 -17.01 14.38 3.08
N LEU A 161 -17.22 13.12 2.66
CA LEU A 161 -18.57 12.58 2.49
C LEU A 161 -19.36 12.69 3.80
N TRP A 162 -18.76 12.29 4.91
CA TRP A 162 -19.38 12.39 6.23
C TRP A 162 -19.70 13.84 6.64
N GLU A 163 -18.78 14.80 6.43
CA GLU A 163 -19.03 16.23 6.69
C GLU A 163 -20.20 16.79 5.88
N CYS A 164 -20.43 16.25 4.68
CA CYS A 164 -21.55 16.66 3.82
C CYS A 164 -22.86 15.93 4.15
N GLY A 165 -22.91 15.11 5.21
CA GLY A 165 -24.10 14.35 5.61
C GLY A 165 -24.31 13.05 4.81
N GLU A 166 -23.34 12.66 4.00
CA GLU A 166 -23.35 11.41 3.25
C GLU A 166 -22.80 10.24 4.08
N HIS A 167 -23.19 9.02 3.73
CA HIS A 167 -22.57 7.84 4.32
C HIS A 167 -21.08 7.76 3.93
N PRO A 168 -20.14 7.68 4.91
CA PRO A 168 -18.71 7.63 4.66
C PRO A 168 -18.27 6.21 4.23
N ILE A 169 -18.85 5.73 3.15
CA ILE A 169 -18.61 4.43 2.53
C ILE A 169 -18.35 4.66 1.05
N LEU A 170 -17.36 3.99 0.50
CA LEU A 170 -17.09 3.92 -0.95
C LEU A 170 -17.29 2.49 -1.42
N SER A 171 -18.04 2.31 -2.48
CA SER A 171 -18.11 1.04 -3.20
C SER A 171 -16.87 0.84 -4.08
N LEU A 172 -16.61 -0.41 -4.45
CA LEU A 172 -15.55 -0.73 -5.44
C LEU A 172 -15.79 0.00 -6.76
N ASP A 173 -17.06 0.17 -7.16
CA ASP A 173 -17.41 0.88 -8.40
C ASP A 173 -17.14 2.40 -8.27
N GLU A 174 -17.41 3.02 -7.12
CA GLU A 174 -17.03 4.41 -6.86
C GLU A 174 -15.50 4.59 -6.81
N MET A 175 -14.79 3.66 -6.16
CA MET A 175 -13.31 3.65 -6.18
C MET A 175 -12.77 3.59 -7.61
N GLN A 176 -13.37 2.75 -8.44
CA GLN A 176 -12.98 2.51 -9.83
C GLN A 176 -13.37 3.65 -10.79
N SER A 177 -14.47 4.38 -10.46
CA SER A 177 -14.99 5.45 -11.31
C SER A 177 -14.45 6.81 -10.97
N TYR A 178 -14.24 7.10 -9.69
CA TYR A 178 -13.90 8.43 -9.19
C TYR A 178 -12.52 8.47 -8.54
N VAL A 179 -12.29 7.68 -7.49
CA VAL A 179 -11.09 7.78 -6.66
C VAL A 179 -9.81 7.53 -7.45
N VAL A 180 -9.78 6.52 -8.32
CA VAL A 180 -8.62 6.16 -9.13
C VAL A 180 -8.19 7.25 -10.12
N ARG A 181 -9.04 8.26 -10.37
CA ARG A 181 -8.74 9.40 -11.25
C ARG A 181 -7.96 10.50 -10.57
N CYS A 182 -7.93 10.51 -9.25
CA CYS A 182 -7.16 11.48 -8.50
C CYS A 182 -5.66 11.34 -8.81
N THR A 183 -5.01 12.46 -9.02
CA THR A 183 -3.59 12.57 -9.33
C THR A 183 -2.81 13.29 -8.24
N GLY A 184 -3.51 14.10 -7.43
CA GLY A 184 -2.96 14.87 -6.32
C GLY A 184 -3.83 14.79 -5.07
N MET A 185 -3.29 15.23 -3.95
CA MET A 185 -4.03 15.25 -2.68
C MET A 185 -5.16 16.29 -2.69
N SER A 186 -5.00 17.39 -3.45
CA SER A 186 -6.03 18.42 -3.65
C SER A 186 -7.31 17.89 -4.31
N ASP A 187 -7.21 16.77 -5.05
CA ASP A 187 -8.35 16.22 -5.79
C ASP A 187 -9.41 15.60 -4.87
N CYS A 188 -9.14 15.48 -3.55
CA CYS A 188 -10.05 14.85 -2.59
C CYS A 188 -11.43 15.53 -2.51
N PHE A 189 -11.48 16.86 -2.59
CA PHE A 189 -12.72 17.63 -2.53
C PHE A 189 -13.58 17.45 -3.78
N ASP A 190 -12.96 17.57 -4.95
CA ASP A 190 -13.67 17.37 -6.23
C ASP A 190 -14.14 15.92 -6.37
N CYS A 191 -13.32 14.95 -5.96
CA CYS A 191 -13.67 13.55 -5.96
C CYS A 191 -14.88 13.26 -5.06
N ALA A 192 -14.90 13.79 -3.83
CA ALA A 192 -16.04 13.65 -2.92
C ALA A 192 -17.30 14.28 -3.52
N LYS A 193 -17.19 15.46 -4.13
CA LYS A 193 -18.30 16.12 -4.82
C LYS A 193 -18.84 15.26 -5.97
N TRP A 194 -17.98 14.74 -6.85
CA TRP A 194 -18.44 13.86 -7.95
C TRP A 194 -19.15 12.61 -7.45
N ILE A 195 -18.72 12.04 -6.32
CA ILE A 195 -19.38 10.89 -5.70
C ILE A 195 -20.78 11.29 -5.19
N ILE A 196 -20.90 12.43 -4.50
CA ILE A 196 -22.17 12.97 -4.02
C ILE A 196 -23.12 13.21 -5.20
N ASP A 197 -22.67 13.96 -6.21
CA ASP A 197 -23.45 14.27 -7.41
C ASP A 197 -23.90 12.97 -8.12
N SER A 198 -23.03 11.95 -8.17
CA SER A 198 -23.38 10.66 -8.74
C SER A 198 -24.46 9.90 -7.94
N ARG A 199 -24.39 9.93 -6.61
CA ARG A 199 -25.40 9.31 -5.74
C ARG A 199 -26.77 9.96 -5.90
N HIS A 200 -26.78 11.26 -6.19
CA HIS A 200 -27.99 12.02 -6.47
C HIS A 200 -28.45 11.96 -7.94
N GLY A 201 -27.69 11.28 -8.82
CA GLY A 201 -28.05 11.07 -10.21
C GLY A 201 -27.59 12.16 -11.19
N ASP A 202 -26.80 13.13 -10.72
CA ASP A 202 -26.40 14.31 -11.53
C ASP A 202 -25.14 14.05 -12.39
N VAL A 203 -24.26 13.15 -11.98
CA VAL A 203 -23.00 12.83 -12.66
C VAL A 203 -22.78 11.33 -12.71
N TYR A 204 -22.36 10.82 -13.88
CA TYR A 204 -21.93 9.44 -14.01
C TYR A 204 -20.62 9.35 -14.78
N LEU A 205 -19.57 8.82 -14.15
CA LEU A 205 -18.30 8.50 -14.79
C LEU A 205 -18.18 6.99 -15.01
N THR A 206 -17.81 6.63 -16.23
CA THR A 206 -17.62 5.21 -16.58
C THR A 206 -16.48 4.59 -15.76
N PRO A 207 -16.70 3.43 -15.12
CA PRO A 207 -15.68 2.73 -14.37
C PRO A 207 -14.46 2.40 -15.22
N MET A 208 -13.27 2.59 -14.67
CA MET A 208 -12.01 2.22 -15.32
C MET A 208 -11.75 0.73 -15.12
N VAL A 209 -12.19 -0.10 -16.06
CA VAL A 209 -12.14 -1.58 -15.98
C VAL A 209 -10.76 -2.11 -15.58
N ARG A 210 -9.67 -1.53 -16.12
CA ARG A 210 -8.30 -1.92 -15.79
C ARG A 210 -7.89 -1.61 -14.34
N ALA A 211 -8.61 -0.73 -13.65
CA ALA A 211 -8.32 -0.37 -12.28
C ALA A 211 -9.02 -1.29 -11.25
N ARG A 212 -10.00 -2.09 -11.65
CA ARG A 212 -10.82 -2.88 -10.74
C ARG A 212 -10.01 -3.72 -9.78
N ARG A 213 -9.03 -4.46 -10.29
CA ARG A 213 -8.17 -5.32 -9.46
C ARG A 213 -7.39 -4.50 -8.43
N ASN A 214 -6.75 -3.41 -8.87
CA ASN A 214 -5.97 -2.57 -7.97
C ASN A 214 -6.85 -1.95 -6.87
N MET A 215 -8.08 -1.52 -7.21
CA MET A 215 -9.00 -0.96 -6.22
C MET A 215 -9.49 -2.00 -5.23
N ALA A 216 -9.78 -3.22 -5.68
CA ALA A 216 -10.11 -4.33 -4.79
C ALA A 216 -8.93 -4.70 -3.86
N ASP A 217 -7.70 -4.69 -4.38
CA ASP A 217 -6.50 -4.91 -3.57
C ASP A 217 -6.30 -3.78 -2.54
N TRP A 218 -6.57 -2.53 -2.91
CA TRP A 218 -6.55 -1.40 -1.98
C TRP A 218 -7.59 -1.55 -0.86
N ILE A 219 -8.83 -1.95 -1.16
CA ILE A 219 -9.86 -2.21 -0.14
C ILE A 219 -9.37 -3.25 0.86
N LYS A 220 -8.85 -4.37 0.37
CA LYS A 220 -8.31 -5.44 1.23
C LYS A 220 -7.16 -5.00 2.12
N LEU A 221 -6.27 -4.15 1.60
CA LEU A 221 -5.15 -3.62 2.36
C LEU A 221 -5.61 -2.62 3.43
N LEU A 222 -6.44 -1.68 3.04
CA LEU A 222 -6.94 -0.65 3.95
C LEU A 222 -7.76 -1.24 5.09
N SER A 223 -8.52 -2.32 4.83
CA SER A 223 -9.29 -3.03 5.87
C SER A 223 -8.43 -3.71 6.95
N GLN A 224 -7.13 -3.85 6.73
CA GLN A 224 -6.18 -4.35 7.74
C GLN A 224 -5.72 -3.27 8.71
N THR A 225 -6.05 -2.01 8.45
CA THR A 225 -5.63 -0.86 9.26
C THR A 225 -6.63 -0.56 10.38
N LEU A 226 -6.21 0.28 11.31
CA LEU A 226 -7.11 0.82 12.35
C LEU A 226 -8.14 1.80 11.77
N LEU A 227 -7.90 2.35 10.57
CA LEU A 227 -8.64 3.50 10.06
C LEU A 227 -9.86 3.13 9.23
N PHE A 228 -9.88 1.93 8.66
CA PHE A 228 -10.92 1.54 7.72
C PHE A 228 -11.58 0.23 8.11
N SER A 229 -12.82 0.09 7.66
CA SER A 229 -13.59 -1.14 7.73
C SER A 229 -14.12 -1.52 6.35
N THR A 230 -14.49 -2.77 6.16
CA THR A 230 -15.04 -3.30 4.91
C THR A 230 -16.16 -4.28 5.21
N ASN A 231 -16.98 -4.60 4.21
CA ASN A 231 -17.94 -5.70 4.28
C ASN A 231 -17.26 -7.06 4.00
N GLU A 232 -17.97 -8.16 4.20
CA GLU A 232 -17.46 -9.52 4.03
C GLU A 232 -16.90 -9.80 2.63
N ASP A 233 -17.51 -9.20 1.59
CA ASP A 233 -17.10 -9.39 0.20
C ASP A 233 -15.92 -8.51 -0.24
N TYR A 234 -15.41 -7.63 0.63
CA TYR A 234 -14.35 -6.66 0.30
C TYR A 234 -14.67 -5.78 -0.91
N ASN A 235 -15.93 -5.43 -1.10
CA ASN A 235 -16.37 -4.57 -2.21
C ASN A 235 -16.78 -3.16 -1.78
N THR A 236 -16.63 -2.84 -0.49
CA THR A 236 -16.81 -1.50 0.07
C THR A 236 -15.67 -1.17 1.02
N ILE A 237 -15.40 0.12 1.19
CA ILE A 237 -14.49 0.65 2.22
C ILE A 237 -15.18 1.79 2.95
N ALA A 238 -15.09 1.80 4.27
CA ALA A 238 -15.72 2.80 5.13
C ALA A 238 -14.74 3.27 6.21
N LEU A 239 -15.03 4.39 6.86
CA LEU A 239 -14.35 4.77 8.08
C LEU A 239 -14.65 3.74 9.18
N SER A 240 -13.61 3.30 9.91
CA SER A 240 -13.78 2.43 11.08
C SER A 240 -14.44 3.19 12.24
N SER A 241 -14.95 2.45 13.21
CA SER A 241 -15.44 3.04 14.48
C SER A 241 -14.36 3.85 15.19
N TYR A 242 -13.09 3.39 15.11
CA TYR A 242 -11.94 4.12 15.61
C TYR A 242 -11.76 5.46 14.88
N SER A 243 -11.74 5.48 13.55
CA SER A 243 -11.64 6.73 12.77
C SER A 243 -12.73 7.73 13.07
N ILE A 244 -13.95 7.26 13.31
CA ILE A 244 -15.09 8.13 13.65
C ILE A 244 -14.92 8.71 15.04
N LYS A 245 -14.51 7.89 16.02
CA LYS A 245 -14.30 8.30 17.40
C LYS A 245 -13.13 9.27 17.54
N GLU A 246 -12.00 8.95 16.92
CA GLU A 246 -10.74 9.68 17.02
C GLU A 246 -10.48 10.61 15.81
N ARG A 247 -11.56 11.09 15.18
CA ARG A 247 -11.50 11.81 13.90
C ARG A 247 -10.54 13.00 13.90
N ASP A 248 -10.46 13.74 14.99
CA ASP A 248 -9.63 14.95 15.05
C ASP A 248 -8.13 14.57 15.09
N SER A 249 -7.76 13.53 15.84
CA SER A 249 -6.41 12.98 15.87
C SER A 249 -6.02 12.38 14.51
N VAL A 250 -6.91 11.60 13.91
CA VAL A 250 -6.66 11.01 12.59
C VAL A 250 -6.56 12.09 11.51
N ASN A 251 -7.43 13.12 11.56
CA ASN A 251 -7.34 14.24 10.61
C ASN A 251 -6.01 14.98 10.74
N PHE A 252 -5.56 15.23 11.96
CA PHE A 252 -4.26 15.85 12.21
C PHE A 252 -3.10 15.05 11.59
N VAL A 253 -3.11 13.72 11.75
CA VAL A 253 -2.10 12.84 11.11
C VAL A 253 -2.20 12.89 9.59
N CYS A 254 -3.42 12.82 9.06
CA CYS A 254 -3.66 12.89 7.61
C CYS A 254 -3.25 14.24 7.01
N ASP A 255 -3.45 15.35 7.73
CA ASP A 255 -3.00 16.69 7.29
C ASP A 255 -1.48 16.79 7.25
N ARG A 256 -0.78 16.27 8.25
CA ARG A 256 0.70 16.20 8.24
C ARG A 256 1.26 15.33 7.12
N LEU A 257 0.50 14.33 6.69
CA LEU A 257 0.87 13.40 5.62
C LEU A 257 0.24 13.76 4.26
N SER A 258 -0.45 14.89 4.14
CA SER A 258 -1.12 15.26 2.88
C SER A 258 -0.15 15.59 1.75
N GLU A 259 1.05 16.06 2.07
CA GLU A 259 2.08 16.31 1.05
C GLU A 259 2.99 15.10 0.88
N PRO A 260 3.00 14.45 -0.30
CA PRO A 260 3.97 13.41 -0.62
C PRO A 260 5.40 13.94 -0.58
N HIS A 261 6.31 13.10 -0.15
CA HIS A 261 7.73 13.44 -0.10
C HIS A 261 8.30 13.65 -1.50
N SER A 262 9.05 14.73 -1.70
CA SER A 262 9.67 15.11 -2.98
C SER A 262 11.20 15.01 -2.97
N PHE A 263 11.77 14.33 -1.98
CA PHE A 263 13.24 14.27 -1.75
C PHE A 263 13.99 13.40 -2.76
N TRP A 264 13.33 12.81 -3.73
CA TRP A 264 13.93 11.90 -4.69
C TRP A 264 13.38 12.13 -6.09
N SER A 265 14.26 11.90 -7.05
CA SER A 265 13.92 11.89 -8.46
C SER A 265 14.27 10.51 -9.03
N TYR A 266 13.40 9.93 -9.84
CA TYR A 266 13.69 8.64 -10.45
C TYR A 266 14.91 8.66 -11.40
N LYS A 267 15.35 9.85 -11.81
CA LYS A 267 16.56 10.07 -12.62
C LYS A 267 17.85 10.06 -11.78
N GLU A 268 17.73 10.20 -10.49
CA GLU A 268 18.88 10.13 -9.58
C GLU A 268 19.21 8.68 -9.27
N GLY A 269 20.50 8.34 -9.28
CA GLY A 269 20.96 6.96 -9.13
C GLY A 269 20.60 6.31 -7.79
N ASN A 270 20.37 7.11 -6.75
CA ASN A 270 20.10 6.68 -5.37
C ASN A 270 18.64 6.87 -4.93
N TYR A 271 17.70 7.14 -5.83
CA TYR A 271 16.30 7.41 -5.42
C TYR A 271 15.62 6.21 -4.73
N LYS A 272 16.06 4.98 -5.04
CA LYS A 272 15.52 3.77 -4.40
C LYS A 272 16.01 3.66 -2.96
N GLU A 273 17.28 3.90 -2.72
CA GLU A 273 17.87 3.92 -1.39
C GLU A 273 17.18 4.97 -0.53
N ASN A 274 17.05 6.19 -1.03
CA ASN A 274 16.33 7.27 -0.34
C ASN A 274 14.88 6.90 -0.02
N TRP A 275 14.20 6.18 -0.93
CA TRP A 275 12.86 5.66 -0.67
C TRP A 275 12.82 4.70 0.52
N PHE A 276 13.73 3.71 0.54
CA PHE A 276 13.75 2.72 1.62
C PHE A 276 14.21 3.31 2.94
N ASP A 277 15.14 4.26 2.93
CA ASP A 277 15.57 4.97 4.13
C ASP A 277 14.43 5.79 4.74
N PHE A 278 13.64 6.47 3.92
CA PHE A 278 12.45 7.18 4.36
C PHE A 278 11.34 6.21 4.82
N TYR A 279 10.97 5.27 3.95
CA TYR A 279 9.78 4.46 4.14
C TYR A 279 9.98 3.35 5.17
N GLY A 280 11.20 2.84 5.31
CA GLY A 280 11.57 1.87 6.32
C GLY A 280 11.89 2.46 7.70
N ASN A 281 11.92 3.80 7.82
CA ASN A 281 12.18 4.45 9.09
C ASN A 281 10.96 4.36 10.03
N TYR A 282 11.23 4.26 11.33
CA TYR A 282 10.21 4.27 12.36
C TYR A 282 9.98 5.71 12.85
N GLU A 283 8.80 6.26 12.56
CA GLU A 283 8.43 7.61 13.02
C GLU A 283 7.66 7.51 14.34
N GLU A 284 8.35 7.66 15.44
CA GLU A 284 7.80 7.56 16.80
C GLU A 284 6.61 8.50 17.02
N ASN A 285 6.69 9.72 16.49
CA ASN A 285 5.62 10.71 16.66
C ASN A 285 4.28 10.26 16.06
N ILE A 286 4.29 9.61 14.89
CA ILE A 286 3.07 9.10 14.27
C ILE A 286 2.57 7.88 15.02
N ALA A 287 3.49 6.97 15.42
CA ALA A 287 3.16 5.82 16.23
C ALA A 287 2.57 6.22 17.59
N TYR A 288 3.11 7.27 18.21
CA TYR A 288 2.61 7.80 19.49
C TYR A 288 1.16 8.30 19.36
N ILE A 289 0.87 9.11 18.33
CA ILE A 289 -0.49 9.61 18.08
C ILE A 289 -1.48 8.45 17.90
N LEU A 290 -1.11 7.41 17.12
CA LEU A 290 -1.96 6.24 16.92
C LEU A 290 -2.14 5.41 18.21
N LYS A 291 -1.15 5.39 19.12
CA LYS A 291 -1.20 4.65 20.40
C LYS A 291 -2.00 5.37 21.47
N GLU A 292 -1.89 6.68 21.58
CA GLU A 292 -2.68 7.45 22.56
C GLU A 292 -4.18 7.43 22.27
N SER A 293 -4.55 7.06 21.08
CA SER A 293 -5.93 7.00 20.62
C SER A 293 -6.56 5.61 20.77
N VAL A 294 -5.82 4.58 21.20
CA VAL A 294 -6.30 3.22 21.51
C VAL A 294 -6.47 3.03 23.00
#